data_01efe6e19d90ac93d62996a1dbdc6757
#
_entry.id   01efe6e19d90ac93d62996a1dbdc6757
#
_cell.length_a   1.000
_cell.length_b   1.000
_cell.length_c   1.000
_cell.angle_alpha   90.00
_cell.angle_beta   90.00
_cell.angle_gamma   90.00
#
_symmetry.space_group_name_H-M   'P 1'
#
loop_
_entity.id
_entity.type
_entity.pdbx_description
1 polymer ?
#
loop_
_entity_poly.entity_id
_entity_poly.type
_entity_poly.pdbx_seq_one_letter_code
_entity_poly.pdbx_strand_id
1 'polypeptide(L)'
;SDDETPEIGKELSEKYPEVSYVRMEERGVGVAFRKGIALNESALVGYMDIDLSTDLKYLGKTIELFRTRPELAYVNGSRFSKESDTKGRKWYRKITSMGLVFLLKLFFHMKATDAVCGFTFLRKDTAEKLAAVCSNDNGWFYTIEFLLRAERMGVVIYDMPVEWQEDYNTTVKVWKTIKNYVVRMWKLHKALR
;
A
#
# COMPACT_ATOMS: atom_id res chain seq x y z
N SER A 1 -18.28 5.93 -1.89
CA SER A 1 -18.15 7.39 -1.72
C SER A 1 -19.54 8.00 -1.75
N ASP A 2 -19.78 8.97 -0.88
CA ASP A 2 -21.08 9.70 -0.77
C ASP A 2 -20.90 11.16 -1.25
N ASP A 3 -19.86 11.38 -2.06
CA ASP A 3 -19.43 12.64 -2.67
C ASP A 3 -19.48 12.54 -4.21
N GLU A 4 -18.92 13.49 -4.91
CA GLU A 4 -18.90 13.56 -6.38
C GLU A 4 -17.94 12.54 -7.05
N THR A 5 -17.28 11.64 -6.27
CA THR A 5 -16.34 10.64 -6.82
C THR A 5 -16.94 9.76 -7.93
N PRO A 6 -18.22 9.28 -7.82
CA PRO A 6 -18.81 8.47 -8.88
C PRO A 6 -18.99 9.21 -10.21
N GLU A 7 -19.41 10.46 -10.13
CA GLU A 7 -19.64 11.32 -11.30
C GLU A 7 -18.32 11.63 -12.00
N ILE A 8 -17.34 12.11 -11.23
CA ILE A 8 -15.99 12.41 -11.72
C ILE A 8 -15.32 11.15 -12.30
N GLY A 9 -15.45 10.00 -11.61
CA GLY A 9 -14.87 8.73 -12.07
C GLY A 9 -15.43 8.28 -13.41
N LYS A 10 -16.75 8.43 -13.64
CA LYS A 10 -17.40 8.15 -14.92
C LYS A 10 -16.93 9.09 -16.01
N GLU A 11 -16.94 10.40 -15.74
CA GLU A 11 -16.48 11.42 -16.70
C GLU A 11 -15.03 11.14 -17.15
N LEU A 12 -14.13 10.81 -16.19
CA LEU A 12 -12.74 10.47 -16.51
C LEU A 12 -12.63 9.20 -17.36
N SER A 13 -13.43 8.17 -17.07
CA SER A 13 -13.40 6.93 -17.86
C SER A 13 -14.02 7.08 -19.27
N GLU A 14 -14.93 8.03 -19.47
CA GLU A 14 -15.43 8.38 -20.80
C GLU A 14 -14.41 9.20 -21.61
N LYS A 15 -13.65 10.06 -20.94
CA LYS A 15 -12.69 10.97 -21.55
C LYS A 15 -11.35 10.32 -21.88
N TYR A 16 -10.90 9.37 -21.04
CA TYR A 16 -9.58 8.75 -21.15
C TYR A 16 -9.73 7.22 -21.22
N PRO A 17 -9.38 6.59 -22.34
CA PRO A 17 -9.51 5.14 -22.53
C PRO A 17 -8.65 4.30 -21.57
N GLU A 18 -7.60 4.93 -21.00
CA GLU A 18 -6.73 4.29 -19.99
C GLU A 18 -7.34 4.31 -18.58
N VAL A 19 -8.42 5.06 -18.38
CA VAL A 19 -9.07 5.20 -17.06
C VAL A 19 -10.31 4.32 -17.02
N SER A 20 -10.40 3.48 -15.98
CA SER A 20 -11.59 2.69 -15.68
C SER A 20 -12.13 3.04 -14.29
N TYR A 21 -13.40 3.39 -14.20
CA TYR A 21 -14.06 3.61 -12.92
C TYR A 21 -14.81 2.36 -12.48
N VAL A 22 -14.46 1.85 -11.29
CA VAL A 22 -15.12 0.68 -10.70
C VAL A 22 -15.70 1.05 -9.35
N ARG A 23 -17.02 1.09 -9.26
CA ARG A 23 -17.72 1.28 -7.98
C ARG A 23 -17.84 -0.07 -7.25
N MET A 24 -17.52 -0.05 -5.97
CA MET A 24 -17.62 -1.21 -5.09
C MET A 24 -18.62 -0.94 -3.97
N GLU A 25 -19.35 -1.97 -3.56
CA GLU A 25 -20.29 -1.88 -2.42
C GLU A 25 -19.54 -1.84 -1.10
N GLU A 26 -18.50 -2.67 -0.98
CA GLU A 26 -17.66 -2.72 0.21
C GLU A 26 -16.58 -1.64 0.18
N ARG A 27 -16.38 -1.00 1.34
CA ARG A 27 -15.37 0.05 1.52
C ARG A 27 -14.07 -0.53 2.08
N GLY A 28 -12.95 -0.06 1.56
CA GLY A 28 -11.62 -0.33 2.13
C GLY A 28 -10.54 -0.53 1.09
N VAL A 29 -9.32 -0.19 1.49
CA VAL A 29 -8.13 -0.29 0.62
C VAL A 29 -7.87 -1.74 0.21
N GLY A 30 -8.01 -2.69 1.12
CA GLY A 30 -7.76 -4.09 0.84
C GLY A 30 -8.70 -4.65 -0.23
N VAL A 31 -10.00 -4.33 -0.17
CA VAL A 31 -10.95 -4.80 -1.18
C VAL A 31 -10.70 -4.12 -2.53
N ALA A 32 -10.37 -2.82 -2.53
CA ALA A 32 -10.05 -2.10 -3.75
C ALA A 32 -8.78 -2.64 -4.41
N PHE A 33 -7.74 -2.91 -3.62
CA PHE A 33 -6.48 -3.45 -4.14
C PHE A 33 -6.65 -4.87 -4.70
N ARG A 34 -7.37 -5.77 -4.01
CA ARG A 34 -7.71 -7.10 -4.56
C ARG A 34 -8.46 -7.00 -5.89
N LYS A 35 -9.43 -6.10 -5.97
CA LYS A 35 -10.16 -5.88 -7.21
C LYS A 35 -9.26 -5.35 -8.32
N GLY A 36 -8.37 -4.40 -8.00
CA GLY A 36 -7.37 -3.88 -8.93
C GLY A 36 -6.45 -4.97 -9.46
N ILE A 37 -5.95 -5.87 -8.59
CA ILE A 37 -5.14 -7.03 -9.00
C ILE A 37 -5.92 -7.92 -9.96
N ALA A 38 -7.17 -8.24 -9.62
CA ALA A 38 -8.01 -9.14 -10.42
C ALA A 38 -8.39 -8.56 -11.81
N LEU A 39 -8.47 -7.24 -11.94
CA LEU A 39 -8.79 -6.55 -13.20
C LEU A 39 -7.54 -6.17 -14.01
N ASN A 40 -6.35 -6.30 -13.43
CA ASN A 40 -5.12 -5.84 -14.07
C ASN A 40 -4.70 -6.77 -15.22
N GLU A 41 -4.54 -6.21 -16.41
CA GLU A 41 -4.02 -6.91 -17.59
C GLU A 41 -2.55 -6.58 -17.87
N SER A 42 -2.00 -5.54 -17.24
CA SER A 42 -0.62 -5.08 -17.42
C SER A 42 0.40 -5.93 -16.67
N ALA A 43 1.67 -5.85 -17.06
CA ALA A 43 2.78 -6.57 -16.39
C ALA A 43 3.04 -6.12 -14.96
N LEU A 44 2.67 -4.90 -14.62
CA LEU A 44 2.79 -4.31 -13.29
C LEU A 44 1.41 -3.95 -12.75
N VAL A 45 1.25 -4.07 -11.44
CA VAL A 45 0.06 -3.63 -10.69
C VAL A 45 0.51 -2.91 -9.42
N GLY A 46 -0.26 -1.92 -9.01
CA GLY A 46 0.03 -1.22 -7.77
C GLY A 46 -1.11 -0.35 -7.32
N TYR A 47 -0.91 0.34 -6.22
CA TYR A 47 -1.83 1.37 -5.75
C TYR A 47 -1.07 2.59 -5.23
N MET A 48 -1.73 3.72 -5.30
CA MET A 48 -1.30 4.98 -4.69
C MET A 48 -2.48 5.63 -3.99
N ASP A 49 -2.18 6.45 -2.98
CA ASP A 49 -3.18 7.31 -2.38
C ASP A 49 -3.64 8.38 -3.39
N ILE A 50 -4.94 8.55 -3.53
CA ILE A 50 -5.53 9.46 -4.52
C ILE A 50 -5.30 10.94 -4.16
N ASP A 51 -4.96 11.22 -2.91
CA ASP A 51 -4.61 12.57 -2.43
C ASP A 51 -3.22 13.03 -2.91
N LEU A 52 -2.51 12.15 -3.65
CA LEU A 52 -1.17 12.41 -4.16
C LEU A 52 -0.16 12.79 -3.07
N SER A 53 -0.35 12.30 -1.85
CA SER A 53 0.61 12.48 -0.75
C SER A 53 2.03 12.04 -1.11
N THR A 54 2.16 11.08 -2.04
CA THR A 54 3.44 10.71 -2.67
C THR A 54 3.55 11.35 -4.04
N ASP A 55 4.67 12.02 -4.31
CA ASP A 55 4.93 12.70 -5.58
C ASP A 55 4.92 11.72 -6.77
N LEU A 56 4.19 12.08 -7.84
CA LEU A 56 4.05 11.29 -9.08
C LEU A 56 5.38 11.02 -9.79
N LYS A 57 6.44 11.79 -9.54
CA LYS A 57 7.78 11.55 -10.12
C LYS A 57 8.31 10.14 -9.81
N TYR A 58 7.83 9.53 -8.71
CA TYR A 58 8.23 8.17 -8.32
C TYR A 58 7.64 7.07 -9.21
N LEU A 59 6.57 7.34 -9.98
CA LEU A 59 6.04 6.37 -10.97
C LEU A 59 7.07 6.06 -12.05
N GLY A 60 7.67 7.09 -12.65
CA GLY A 60 8.71 6.90 -13.67
C GLY A 60 9.92 6.13 -13.12
N LYS A 61 10.35 6.46 -11.89
CA LYS A 61 11.45 5.74 -11.22
C LYS A 61 11.08 4.26 -10.95
N THR A 62 9.84 3.99 -10.57
CA THR A 62 9.34 2.63 -10.31
C THR A 62 9.37 1.79 -11.59
N ILE A 63 8.88 2.32 -12.71
CA ILE A 63 8.90 1.64 -14.00
C ILE A 63 10.34 1.33 -14.42
N GLU A 64 11.25 2.30 -14.28
CA GLU A 64 12.66 2.13 -14.61
C GLU A 64 13.34 1.06 -13.74
N LEU A 65 13.03 1.00 -12.44
CA LEU A 65 13.52 -0.06 -11.56
C LEU A 65 13.08 -1.45 -12.01
N PHE A 66 11.81 -1.65 -12.37
CA PHE A 66 11.33 -2.93 -12.87
C PHE A 66 11.92 -3.30 -14.23
N ARG A 67 12.24 -2.30 -15.05
CA ARG A 67 12.88 -2.49 -16.37
C ARG A 67 14.34 -2.91 -16.25
N THR A 68 15.09 -2.28 -15.34
CA THR A 68 16.53 -2.48 -15.18
C THR A 68 16.91 -3.59 -14.20
N ARG A 69 15.95 -4.02 -13.37
CA ARG A 69 16.15 -5.04 -12.34
C ARG A 69 15.12 -6.17 -12.49
N PRO A 70 15.38 -7.15 -13.36
CA PRO A 70 14.44 -8.27 -13.61
C PRO A 70 14.08 -9.07 -12.35
N GLU A 71 15.01 -9.17 -11.40
CA GLU A 71 14.82 -9.85 -10.11
C GLU A 71 13.89 -9.11 -9.17
N LEU A 72 13.72 -7.79 -9.35
CA LEU A 72 12.85 -6.97 -8.52
C LEU A 72 11.39 -7.28 -8.80
N ALA A 73 10.65 -7.64 -7.77
CA ALA A 73 9.23 -7.99 -7.92
C ALA A 73 8.29 -7.09 -7.12
N TYR A 74 8.82 -6.28 -6.18
CA TYR A 74 8.03 -5.41 -5.32
C TYR A 74 8.76 -4.08 -5.06
N VAL A 75 8.11 -2.96 -5.31
CA VAL A 75 8.55 -1.61 -4.90
C VAL A 75 7.60 -1.12 -3.82
N ASN A 76 8.14 -0.84 -2.65
CA ASN A 76 7.43 -0.35 -1.48
C ASN A 76 7.87 1.09 -1.19
N GLY A 77 6.95 2.04 -1.24
CA GLY A 77 7.25 3.42 -0.83
C GLY A 77 7.59 3.48 0.66
N SER A 78 8.62 4.22 1.00
CA SER A 78 9.02 4.40 2.39
C SER A 78 9.16 5.87 2.77
N ARG A 79 8.52 6.22 3.89
CA ARG A 79 8.63 7.53 4.53
C ARG A 79 9.72 7.55 5.60
N PHE A 80 10.31 6.39 5.90
CA PHE A 80 11.27 6.19 7.00
C PHE A 80 12.65 5.75 6.52
N SER A 81 12.89 5.63 5.23
CA SER A 81 14.22 5.47 4.67
C SER A 81 15.07 6.73 4.89
N LYS A 82 16.39 6.60 4.91
CA LYS A 82 17.31 7.72 5.19
C LYS A 82 17.15 8.90 4.22
N GLU A 83 16.75 8.62 2.98
CA GLU A 83 16.59 9.62 1.91
C GLU A 83 15.16 10.11 1.74
N SER A 84 14.24 9.66 2.62
CA SER A 84 12.85 10.07 2.57
C SER A 84 12.66 11.47 3.15
N ASP A 85 11.80 12.26 2.53
CA ASP A 85 11.38 13.58 3.05
C ASP A 85 9.88 13.54 3.37
N THR A 86 9.53 13.91 4.60
CA THR A 86 8.13 13.96 5.07
C THR A 86 7.79 15.36 5.55
N LYS A 87 7.11 16.13 4.67
CA LYS A 87 6.73 17.52 4.96
C LYS A 87 5.41 17.60 5.71
N GLY A 88 5.35 18.50 6.69
CA GLY A 88 4.11 18.81 7.43
C GLY A 88 3.63 17.73 8.40
N ARG A 89 4.34 16.62 8.54
CA ARG A 89 3.87 15.48 9.34
C ARG A 89 3.84 15.79 10.82
N LYS A 90 2.67 15.63 11.46
CA LYS A 90 2.49 15.82 12.89
C LYS A 90 3.32 14.79 13.68
N TRP A 91 4.05 15.22 14.69
CA TRP A 91 4.98 14.39 15.44
C TRP A 91 4.36 13.12 16.05
N TYR A 92 3.12 13.19 16.58
CA TYR A 92 2.42 12.04 17.14
C TYR A 92 2.08 10.97 16.09
N ARG A 93 1.78 11.37 14.85
CA ARG A 93 1.55 10.43 13.74
C ARG A 93 2.84 9.76 13.30
N LYS A 94 3.97 10.46 13.39
CA LYS A 94 5.28 9.87 13.17
C LYS A 94 5.56 8.81 14.23
N ILE A 95 5.36 9.11 15.52
CA ILE A 95 5.57 8.17 16.62
C ILE A 95 4.66 6.94 16.48
N THR A 96 3.37 7.12 16.22
CA THR A 96 2.44 5.98 16.09
C THR A 96 2.79 5.07 14.90
N SER A 97 3.20 5.65 13.77
CA SER A 97 3.61 4.86 12.62
C SER A 97 4.95 4.14 12.85
N MET A 98 5.91 4.80 13.48
CA MET A 98 7.19 4.16 13.86
C MET A 98 6.97 3.05 14.89
N GLY A 99 6.05 3.26 15.85
CA GLY A 99 5.64 2.24 16.81
C GLY A 99 5.05 1.01 16.13
N LEU A 100 4.20 1.20 15.11
CA LEU A 100 3.68 0.09 14.32
C LEU A 100 4.81 -0.65 13.57
N VAL A 101 5.69 0.07 12.89
CA VAL A 101 6.85 -0.53 12.19
C VAL A 101 7.73 -1.31 13.18
N PHE A 102 7.98 -0.77 14.37
CA PHE A 102 8.73 -1.45 15.41
C PHE A 102 8.06 -2.77 15.83
N LEU A 103 6.75 -2.77 16.06
CA LEU A 103 6.00 -3.99 16.41
C LEU A 103 6.03 -5.02 15.27
N LEU A 104 5.90 -4.57 14.01
CA LEU A 104 5.99 -5.47 12.86
C LEU A 104 7.38 -6.09 12.74
N LYS A 105 8.45 -5.33 12.99
CA LYS A 105 9.82 -5.85 13.03
C LYS A 105 10.02 -6.86 14.17
N LEU A 106 9.47 -6.58 15.35
CA LEU A 106 9.60 -7.45 16.52
C LEU A 106 8.86 -8.77 16.35
N PHE A 107 7.61 -8.75 15.87
CA PHE A 107 6.76 -9.95 15.81
C PHE A 107 6.87 -10.73 14.50
N PHE A 108 7.22 -10.08 13.40
CA PHE A 108 7.26 -10.70 12.06
C PHE A 108 8.64 -10.69 11.42
N HIS A 109 9.65 -10.09 12.09
CA HIS A 109 11.00 -9.89 11.54
C HIS A 109 10.99 -9.09 10.23
N MET A 110 10.05 -8.14 10.10
CA MET A 110 9.90 -7.30 8.92
C MET A 110 11.21 -6.58 8.60
N LYS A 111 11.65 -6.64 7.36
CA LYS A 111 12.87 -5.97 6.87
C LYS A 111 12.56 -4.58 6.33
N ALA A 112 11.39 -4.42 5.70
CA ALA A 112 10.95 -3.15 5.14
C ALA A 112 10.98 -2.00 6.16
N THR A 113 11.19 -0.81 5.68
CA THR A 113 11.32 0.39 6.51
C THR A 113 9.99 1.08 6.78
N ASP A 114 8.97 0.85 5.92
CA ASP A 114 7.60 1.32 6.09
C ASP A 114 6.61 0.24 5.63
N ALA A 115 5.47 0.15 6.28
CA ALA A 115 4.44 -0.83 5.95
C ALA A 115 3.08 -0.21 5.60
N VAL A 116 2.96 1.11 5.65
CA VAL A 116 1.69 1.84 5.48
C VAL A 116 1.86 3.09 4.62
N CYS A 117 2.79 3.08 3.69
CA CYS A 117 2.91 4.10 2.67
C CYS A 117 1.93 3.78 1.53
N GLY A 118 1.15 4.77 1.11
CA GLY A 118 0.22 4.66 -0.02
C GLY A 118 0.91 4.74 -1.37
N PHE A 119 1.98 3.98 -1.55
CA PHE A 119 2.71 3.86 -2.81
C PHE A 119 3.35 2.47 -2.89
N THR A 120 2.71 1.59 -3.65
CA THR A 120 3.15 0.18 -3.76
C THR A 120 2.92 -0.32 -5.17
N PHE A 121 3.94 -0.97 -5.74
CA PHE A 121 3.89 -1.56 -7.09
C PHE A 121 4.57 -2.92 -7.12
N LEU A 122 4.02 -3.85 -7.92
CA LEU A 122 4.49 -5.22 -8.02
C LEU A 122 4.45 -5.72 -9.47
N ARG A 123 5.20 -6.77 -9.75
CA ARG A 123 4.94 -7.60 -10.93
C ARG A 123 3.60 -8.34 -10.73
N LYS A 124 2.82 -8.44 -11.80
CA LYS A 124 1.47 -9.02 -11.80
C LYS A 124 1.45 -10.43 -11.18
N ASP A 125 2.32 -11.30 -11.65
CA ASP A 125 2.42 -12.69 -11.17
C ASP A 125 2.71 -12.80 -9.65
N THR A 126 3.54 -11.90 -9.15
CA THR A 126 3.83 -11.79 -7.71
C THR A 126 2.61 -11.30 -6.94
N ALA A 127 1.90 -10.30 -7.46
CA ALA A 127 0.69 -9.77 -6.82
C ALA A 127 -0.43 -10.82 -6.77
N GLU A 128 -0.64 -11.59 -7.84
CA GLU A 128 -1.63 -12.67 -7.89
C GLU A 128 -1.30 -13.79 -6.88
N LYS A 129 -0.04 -14.23 -6.83
CA LYS A 129 0.42 -15.24 -5.84
C LYS A 129 0.20 -14.77 -4.40
N LEU A 130 0.50 -13.51 -4.11
CA LEU A 130 0.29 -12.93 -2.79
C LEU A 130 -1.20 -12.78 -2.46
N ALA A 131 -2.01 -12.32 -3.40
CA ALA A 131 -3.44 -12.18 -3.21
C ALA A 131 -4.12 -13.52 -2.90
N ALA A 132 -3.63 -14.62 -3.49
CA ALA A 132 -4.16 -15.97 -3.25
C ALA A 132 -3.91 -16.49 -1.83
N VAL A 133 -2.90 -15.99 -1.11
CA VAL A 133 -2.54 -16.43 0.23
C VAL A 133 -2.87 -15.43 1.34
N CYS A 134 -3.18 -14.18 1.00
CA CYS A 134 -3.58 -13.17 1.96
C CYS A 134 -5.02 -13.36 2.44
N SER A 135 -5.32 -12.82 3.61
CA SER A 135 -6.68 -12.80 4.15
C SER A 135 -7.61 -11.90 3.32
N ASN A 136 -8.93 -12.04 3.52
CA ASN A 136 -9.92 -11.14 2.90
C ASN A 136 -10.13 -9.86 3.71
N ASP A 137 -9.07 -9.30 4.30
CA ASP A 137 -9.17 -8.04 5.01
C ASP A 137 -9.53 -6.89 4.05
N ASN A 138 -10.57 -6.13 4.38
CA ASN A 138 -11.01 -5.02 3.54
C ASN A 138 -10.27 -3.71 3.83
N GLY A 139 -9.59 -3.62 4.99
CA GLY A 139 -8.93 -2.38 5.43
C GLY A 139 -7.45 -2.27 5.03
N TRP A 140 -6.80 -1.29 5.62
CA TRP A 140 -5.37 -1.04 5.45
C TRP A 140 -4.47 -2.18 5.95
N PHE A 141 -4.94 -3.02 6.88
CA PHE A 141 -4.12 -4.13 7.35
C PHE A 141 -3.81 -5.16 6.25
N TYR A 142 -4.65 -5.22 5.21
CA TYR A 142 -4.40 -6.07 4.03
C TYR A 142 -3.04 -5.75 3.38
N THR A 143 -2.71 -4.47 3.24
CA THR A 143 -1.43 -4.06 2.61
C THR A 143 -0.22 -4.41 3.47
N ILE A 144 -0.38 -4.35 4.80
CA ILE A 144 0.64 -4.82 5.76
C ILE A 144 0.85 -6.33 5.64
N GLU A 145 -0.25 -7.11 5.64
CA GLU A 145 -0.18 -8.56 5.45
C GLU A 145 0.47 -8.92 4.13
N PHE A 146 0.12 -8.20 3.07
CA PHE A 146 0.66 -8.38 1.73
C PHE A 146 2.19 -8.22 1.70
N LEU A 147 2.72 -7.17 2.32
CA LEU A 147 4.14 -6.92 2.46
C LEU A 147 4.85 -8.02 3.28
N LEU A 148 4.30 -8.38 4.45
CA LEU A 148 4.88 -9.39 5.32
C LEU A 148 4.92 -10.78 4.67
N ARG A 149 3.89 -11.13 3.90
CA ARG A 149 3.88 -12.39 3.13
C ARG A 149 4.88 -12.35 1.98
N ALA A 150 5.02 -11.21 1.30
CA ALA A 150 6.03 -11.04 0.26
C ALA A 150 7.44 -11.27 0.82
N GLU A 151 7.77 -10.69 1.97
CA GLU A 151 9.07 -10.93 2.63
C GLU A 151 9.28 -12.40 2.99
N ARG A 152 8.27 -13.08 3.54
CA ARG A 152 8.35 -14.51 3.90
C ARG A 152 8.48 -15.44 2.69
N MET A 153 7.90 -15.07 1.56
CA MET A 153 8.02 -15.80 0.30
C MET A 153 9.36 -15.51 -0.42
N GLY A 154 10.23 -14.69 0.16
CA GLY A 154 11.52 -14.34 -0.43
C GLY A 154 11.41 -13.43 -1.64
N VAL A 155 10.31 -12.70 -1.79
CA VAL A 155 10.14 -11.71 -2.87
C VAL A 155 11.20 -10.63 -2.73
N VAL A 156 11.86 -10.29 -3.84
CA VAL A 156 12.83 -9.18 -3.86
C VAL A 156 12.08 -7.87 -3.81
N ILE A 157 12.24 -7.16 -2.69
CA ILE A 157 11.56 -5.91 -2.38
C ILE A 157 12.56 -4.76 -2.38
N TYR A 158 12.19 -3.64 -2.96
CA TYR A 158 12.93 -2.38 -2.88
C TYR A 158 12.10 -1.35 -2.11
N ASP A 159 12.61 -0.91 -0.96
CA ASP A 159 12.06 0.25 -0.24
C ASP A 159 12.50 1.53 -0.94
N MET A 160 11.57 2.16 -1.63
CA MET A 160 11.81 3.41 -2.35
C MET A 160 11.63 4.58 -1.39
N PRO A 161 12.70 5.36 -1.13
CA PRO A 161 12.57 6.61 -0.40
C PRO A 161 11.67 7.57 -1.17
N VAL A 162 10.62 8.07 -0.52
CA VAL A 162 9.67 8.99 -1.15
C VAL A 162 9.61 10.32 -0.44
N GLU A 163 9.35 11.39 -1.20
CA GLU A 163 8.82 12.63 -0.65
C GLU A 163 7.32 12.45 -0.41
N TRP A 164 6.91 12.72 0.81
CA TRP A 164 5.54 12.53 1.23
C TRP A 164 5.01 13.77 1.94
N GLN A 165 3.84 14.24 1.51
CA GLN A 165 3.18 15.41 2.07
C GLN A 165 1.95 15.00 2.88
N GLU A 166 1.81 15.55 4.09
CA GLU A 166 0.63 15.28 4.94
C GLU A 166 -0.62 15.94 4.37
N ASP A 167 -1.70 15.16 4.17
CA ASP A 167 -3.05 15.71 4.07
C ASP A 167 -3.61 15.94 5.47
N TYR A 168 -3.99 17.19 5.77
CA TYR A 168 -4.55 17.60 7.06
C TYR A 168 -6.02 17.21 7.24
N ASN A 169 -6.74 16.87 6.16
CA ASN A 169 -8.17 16.54 6.16
C ASN A 169 -8.48 15.09 6.52
N THR A 170 -7.56 14.41 7.19
CA THR A 170 -7.71 12.99 7.50
C THR A 170 -8.82 12.69 8.50
N THR A 171 -9.63 11.68 8.19
CA THR A 171 -10.70 11.14 9.03
C THR A 171 -10.25 9.94 9.88
N VAL A 172 -8.98 9.53 9.80
CA VAL A 172 -8.48 8.33 10.48
C VAL A 172 -8.49 8.46 11.99
N LYS A 173 -9.28 7.62 12.66
CA LYS A 173 -9.35 7.53 14.13
C LYS A 173 -8.22 6.65 14.65
N VAL A 174 -7.09 7.26 15.04
CA VAL A 174 -5.82 6.59 15.39
C VAL A 174 -6.00 5.46 16.41
N TRP A 175 -6.69 5.69 17.55
CA TRP A 175 -6.88 4.68 18.60
C TRP A 175 -7.67 3.45 18.15
N LYS A 176 -8.73 3.65 17.37
CA LYS A 176 -9.51 2.55 16.80
C LYS A 176 -8.67 1.71 15.84
N THR A 177 -7.84 2.38 15.05
CA THR A 177 -6.93 1.74 14.09
C THR A 177 -5.88 0.89 14.82
N ILE A 178 -5.24 1.44 15.87
CA ILE A 178 -4.24 0.71 16.67
C ILE A 178 -4.84 -0.57 17.26
N LYS A 179 -6.01 -0.49 17.92
CA LYS A 179 -6.68 -1.67 18.50
C LYS A 179 -6.97 -2.74 17.45
N ASN A 180 -7.47 -2.34 16.28
CA ASN A 180 -7.73 -3.25 15.18
C ASN A 180 -6.45 -3.91 14.67
N TYR A 181 -5.36 -3.17 14.54
CA TYR A 181 -4.08 -3.69 14.06
C TYR A 181 -3.49 -4.73 15.02
N VAL A 182 -3.53 -4.51 16.33
CA VAL A 182 -3.06 -5.49 17.32
C VAL A 182 -3.78 -6.82 17.20
N VAL A 183 -5.12 -6.80 17.08
CA VAL A 183 -5.93 -8.03 16.90
C VAL A 183 -5.57 -8.74 15.60
N ARG A 184 -5.39 -7.99 14.50
CA ARG A 184 -5.06 -8.54 13.19
C ARG A 184 -3.63 -9.09 13.14
N MET A 185 -2.68 -8.40 13.77
CA MET A 185 -1.31 -8.88 13.94
C MET A 185 -1.28 -10.23 14.67
N TRP A 186 -2.05 -10.36 15.75
CA TRP A 186 -2.13 -11.63 16.47
C TRP A 186 -2.70 -12.78 15.61
N LYS A 187 -3.77 -12.51 14.86
CA LYS A 187 -4.35 -13.48 13.90
C LYS A 187 -3.34 -13.87 12.83
N LEU A 188 -2.67 -12.88 12.24
CA LEU A 188 -1.66 -13.12 11.21
C LEU A 188 -0.48 -13.90 11.76
N HIS A 189 0.01 -13.57 12.96
CA HIS A 189 1.11 -14.30 13.59
C HIS A 189 0.78 -15.79 13.78
N LYS A 190 -0.46 -16.11 14.17
CA LYS A 190 -0.92 -17.51 14.24
C LYS A 190 -0.99 -18.20 12.88
N ALA A 191 -1.43 -17.48 11.85
CA ALA A 191 -1.57 -18.03 10.49
C ALA A 191 -0.21 -18.23 9.78
N LEU A 192 0.84 -17.55 10.26
CA LEU A 192 2.20 -17.62 9.70
C LEU A 192 3.15 -18.55 10.48
N ARG A 193 2.70 -19.15 11.56
CA ARG A 193 3.43 -20.23 12.27
C ARG A 193 3.22 -21.56 11.60
#